data_2f893e24a6c3939af2e88ecfe7d4ab1c
#
_entry.id   2f893e24a6c3939af2e88ecfe7d4ab1c
#
_cell.length_a   1.000
_cell.length_b   1.000
_cell.length_c   1.000
_cell.angle_alpha   90.00
_cell.angle_beta   90.00
_cell.angle_gamma   90.00
#
_symmetry.space_group_name_H-M   'P 1'
#
loop_
_entity.id
_entity.type
_entity.pdbx_description
1 polymer ?
#
loop_
_entity_poly.entity_id
_entity_poly.type
_entity_poly.pdbx_seq_one_letter_code
_entity_poly.pdbx_strand_id
1 'polypeptide(L)'
;SRDQYRRYKRAEKSFDEPVIIVSQEEAEINEKGFSEDKKTWNFIAENVRDFAFASSRKFIWEMMAVQIGDKNIMAVSLYPKEGNPLWEQFSTKAVVQTLKTYSKFTFDYPYPKAVSVHSKNQGMEYPMICWNYGRPDEDGTYSMREKYGMISVIIHEIGHNFFPMIVNSDERQWGWMDEGLNTFVQYLTEQEFARRNPLSMDNLSSYPSRRGDPKLIVGYMAGDQSFLSPIMSNPENIYQLGPNAYGKPATALNILRETVMGRELFDYAFKTYSNRWKFKHPTPADFFRTMEDASAVDLDWFWRGWFYTTDYVDIGIKSLKKLQFTNNTPLKAQAIIDKYGITNDDYPFVFLEEEDVETESRIRSNNLKAYLDKNDNNKFQLPKNFYEITFEKPGGLVMPILVEYNYMDGSSDRVKYPPEIWR
;
A
#
# COMPACT_ATOMS: atom_id res chain seq x y z
N SER A 1 -17.28 30.98 25.39
CA SER A 1 -16.78 32.15 26.14
C SER A 1 -15.90 33.03 25.26
N ARG A 2 -15.60 34.26 25.67
CA ARG A 2 -14.64 35.14 24.97
C ARG A 2 -13.24 34.53 24.92
N ASP A 3 -12.85 33.81 25.95
CA ASP A 3 -11.52 33.19 26.03
C ASP A 3 -11.43 31.97 25.09
N GLN A 4 -12.45 31.16 24.97
CA GLN A 4 -12.52 30.07 23.98
C GLN A 4 -12.46 30.64 22.56
N TYR A 5 -13.12 31.74 22.27
CA TYR A 5 -13.04 32.42 20.99
C TYR A 5 -11.63 32.95 20.67
N ARG A 6 -10.91 33.51 21.66
CA ARG A 6 -9.52 33.94 21.51
C ARG A 6 -8.60 32.73 21.23
N ARG A 7 -8.78 31.61 21.95
CA ARG A 7 -8.04 30.37 21.74
C ARG A 7 -8.32 29.80 20.34
N TYR A 8 -9.57 29.81 19.89
CA TYR A 8 -9.97 29.42 18.53
C TYR A 8 -9.23 30.28 17.48
N LYS A 9 -9.25 31.60 17.62
CA LYS A 9 -8.56 32.53 16.71
C LYS A 9 -7.03 32.35 16.72
N ARG A 10 -6.45 31.92 17.83
CA ARG A 10 -5.04 31.55 17.92
C ARG A 10 -4.77 30.23 17.15
N ALA A 11 -5.64 29.23 17.30
CA ALA A 11 -5.52 27.94 16.64
C ALA A 11 -5.56 28.04 15.11
N GLU A 12 -6.34 28.97 14.54
CA GLU A 12 -6.37 29.23 13.08
C GLU A 12 -5.00 29.66 12.52
N LYS A 13 -4.06 30.06 13.37
CA LYS A 13 -2.71 30.52 13.02
C LYS A 13 -1.59 29.67 13.64
N SER A 14 -1.93 28.55 14.29
CA SER A 14 -0.96 27.66 14.93
C SER A 14 -0.68 26.48 14.00
N PHE A 15 0.50 26.44 13.41
CA PHE A 15 0.94 25.42 12.44
C PHE A 15 1.89 24.38 13.04
N ASP A 16 2.45 24.65 14.20
CA ASP A 16 3.47 23.82 14.82
C ASP A 16 2.92 22.97 15.97
N GLU A 17 2.07 23.57 16.81
CA GLU A 17 1.49 22.90 17.97
C GLU A 17 -0.02 23.13 18.08
N PRO A 18 -0.78 22.12 18.54
CA PRO A 18 -2.20 22.25 18.79
C PRO A 18 -2.52 23.29 19.87
N VAL A 19 -3.69 23.88 19.77
CA VAL A 19 -4.24 24.79 20.75
C VAL A 19 -5.47 24.18 21.37
N ILE A 20 -5.50 24.06 22.69
CA ILE A 20 -6.66 23.63 23.47
C ILE A 20 -7.65 24.78 23.54
N ILE A 21 -8.82 24.60 22.93
CA ILE A 21 -9.92 25.59 22.91
C ILE A 21 -10.85 25.42 24.09
N VAL A 22 -11.20 24.16 24.40
CA VAL A 22 -11.92 23.78 25.63
C VAL A 22 -10.99 22.85 26.40
N SER A 23 -10.57 23.29 27.60
CA SER A 23 -9.68 22.50 28.45
C SER A 23 -10.40 21.34 29.13
N GLN A 24 -9.65 20.42 29.74
CA GLN A 24 -10.20 19.31 30.51
C GLN A 24 -11.02 19.86 31.71
N GLU A 25 -10.52 20.85 32.41
CA GLU A 25 -11.21 21.47 33.57
C GLU A 25 -12.52 22.13 33.13
N GLU A 26 -12.51 22.84 31.99
CA GLU A 26 -13.73 23.41 31.40
C GLU A 26 -14.72 22.34 31.00
N ALA A 27 -14.27 21.23 30.42
CA ALA A 27 -15.12 20.08 30.03
C ALA A 27 -15.73 19.42 31.29
N GLU A 28 -14.96 19.25 32.37
CA GLU A 28 -15.45 18.70 33.63
C GLU A 28 -16.50 19.60 34.32
N ILE A 29 -16.37 20.92 34.17
CA ILE A 29 -17.40 21.87 34.65
C ILE A 29 -18.66 21.75 33.77
N ASN A 30 -18.50 21.69 32.44
CA ASN A 30 -19.60 21.57 31.50
C ASN A 30 -20.39 20.27 31.68
N GLU A 31 -19.72 19.19 32.07
CA GLU A 31 -20.34 17.87 32.28
C GLU A 31 -21.35 17.90 33.44
N LYS A 32 -21.06 18.68 34.49
CA LYS A 32 -21.87 18.76 35.73
C LYS A 32 -23.18 19.50 35.55
N GLY A 33 -23.30 20.35 34.51
CA GLY A 33 -24.45 21.21 34.30
C GLY A 33 -25.18 20.96 33.01
N PHE A 34 -26.47 21.34 32.94
CA PHE A 34 -27.22 21.38 31.68
C PHE A 34 -28.11 22.60 31.67
N SER A 35 -28.50 23.05 30.47
CA SER A 35 -29.49 24.11 30.29
C SER A 35 -30.79 23.47 29.80
N GLU A 36 -31.91 23.91 30.33
CA GLU A 36 -33.25 23.57 29.86
C GLU A 36 -33.62 24.35 28.58
N ASP A 37 -32.90 25.43 28.30
CA ASP A 37 -33.12 26.24 27.11
C ASP A 37 -32.71 25.51 25.85
N LYS A 38 -33.58 25.49 24.87
CA LYS A 38 -33.29 24.96 23.51
C LYS A 38 -32.42 25.97 22.76
N LYS A 39 -31.43 25.40 22.02
CA LYS A 39 -30.57 26.17 21.11
C LYS A 39 -30.70 25.62 19.71
N THR A 40 -30.77 26.50 18.75
CA THR A 40 -30.74 26.11 17.33
C THR A 40 -29.32 26.23 16.83
N TRP A 41 -28.83 25.14 16.20
CA TRP A 41 -27.53 25.10 15.57
C TRP A 41 -27.75 24.97 14.05
N ASN A 42 -27.05 25.79 13.26
CA ASN A 42 -27.03 25.71 11.81
C ASN A 42 -25.66 25.29 11.36
N PHE A 43 -25.60 24.15 10.65
CA PHE A 43 -24.38 23.64 10.05
C PHE A 43 -24.54 23.68 8.54
N ILE A 44 -23.48 24.08 7.84
CA ILE A 44 -23.41 24.12 6.39
C ILE A 44 -22.20 23.36 5.93
N ALA A 45 -22.39 22.44 4.99
CA ALA A 45 -21.32 21.73 4.31
C ALA A 45 -21.60 21.69 2.82
N GLU A 46 -20.62 22.05 1.99
CA GLU A 46 -20.73 22.10 0.56
C GLU A 46 -20.00 20.94 -0.09
N ASN A 47 -20.57 20.41 -1.20
CA ASN A 47 -20.00 19.31 -1.98
C ASN A 47 -19.72 18.05 -1.14
N VAL A 48 -20.67 17.67 -0.30
CA VAL A 48 -20.59 16.47 0.55
C VAL A 48 -21.65 15.46 0.13
N ARG A 49 -21.30 14.17 0.21
CA ARG A 49 -22.23 13.07 -0.07
C ARG A 49 -23.15 12.76 1.10
N ASP A 50 -22.73 13.13 2.29
CA ASP A 50 -23.38 12.81 3.54
C ASP A 50 -23.06 13.87 4.60
N PHE A 51 -23.77 13.86 5.73
CA PHE A 51 -23.62 14.86 6.76
C PHE A 51 -23.80 14.26 8.16
N ALA A 52 -22.83 14.51 9.02
CA ALA A 52 -22.91 14.10 10.42
C ALA A 52 -22.43 15.21 11.35
N PHE A 53 -22.82 15.13 12.62
CA PHE A 53 -22.34 16.01 13.68
C PHE A 53 -22.13 15.25 14.99
N ALA A 54 -21.26 15.78 15.84
CA ALA A 54 -21.04 15.29 17.19
C ALA A 54 -21.35 16.36 18.22
N SER A 55 -21.90 15.98 19.37
CA SER A 55 -22.18 16.87 20.47
C SER A 55 -21.97 16.17 21.81
N SER A 56 -21.18 16.79 22.68
CA SER A 56 -20.99 16.33 24.04
C SER A 56 -20.54 17.48 24.92
N ARG A 57 -20.98 17.46 26.19
CA ARG A 57 -20.48 18.39 27.23
C ARG A 57 -19.13 17.95 27.78
N LYS A 58 -18.71 16.72 27.51
CA LYS A 58 -17.45 16.12 27.97
C LYS A 58 -16.26 16.44 27.09
N PHE A 59 -16.49 17.04 25.91
CA PHE A 59 -15.41 17.23 24.94
C PHE A 59 -14.40 18.28 25.35
N ILE A 60 -13.16 17.85 25.50
CA ILE A 60 -11.98 18.67 25.31
C ILE A 60 -11.93 18.97 23.81
N TRP A 61 -11.65 20.19 23.44
CA TRP A 61 -11.54 20.61 22.06
C TRP A 61 -10.15 21.13 21.78
N GLU A 62 -9.47 20.46 20.89
CA GLU A 62 -8.13 20.78 20.43
C GLU A 62 -8.14 21.06 18.92
N MET A 63 -7.36 22.04 18.48
CA MET A 63 -7.31 22.42 17.07
C MET A 63 -5.94 22.97 16.67
N MET A 64 -5.55 22.72 15.43
CA MET A 64 -4.32 23.19 14.81
C MET A 64 -4.56 23.50 13.33
N ALA A 65 -3.89 24.53 12.80
CA ALA A 65 -3.93 24.82 11.38
C ALA A 65 -2.93 23.95 10.61
N VAL A 66 -3.29 23.56 9.40
CA VAL A 66 -2.38 22.93 8.45
C VAL A 66 -2.53 23.59 7.08
N GLN A 67 -1.42 24.01 6.48
CA GLN A 67 -1.43 24.58 5.14
C GLN A 67 -1.40 23.46 4.10
N ILE A 68 -2.39 23.46 3.21
CA ILE A 68 -2.50 22.56 2.07
C ILE A 68 -2.76 23.42 0.81
N GLY A 69 -1.80 23.45 -0.11
CA GLY A 69 -1.81 24.42 -1.20
C GLY A 69 -1.93 25.86 -0.65
N ASP A 70 -2.90 26.61 -1.14
CA ASP A 70 -3.16 27.99 -0.73
C ASP A 70 -4.16 28.10 0.44
N LYS A 71 -4.60 26.99 1.02
CA LYS A 71 -5.64 26.96 2.07
C LYS A 71 -5.08 26.58 3.43
N ASN A 72 -5.60 27.22 4.46
CA ASN A 72 -5.43 26.80 5.84
C ASN A 72 -6.60 25.91 6.24
N ILE A 73 -6.30 24.64 6.50
CA ILE A 73 -7.27 23.63 6.92
C ILE A 73 -7.19 23.47 8.44
N MET A 74 -8.33 23.33 9.10
CA MET A 74 -8.38 23.13 10.54
C MET A 74 -8.41 21.63 10.86
N ALA A 75 -7.33 21.12 11.45
CA ALA A 75 -7.26 19.80 12.07
C ALA A 75 -7.83 19.89 13.48
N VAL A 76 -8.86 19.11 13.80
CA VAL A 76 -9.62 19.19 15.04
C VAL A 76 -9.70 17.84 15.71
N SER A 77 -9.54 17.81 17.04
CA SER A 77 -9.81 16.64 17.86
C SER A 77 -10.80 16.97 18.98
N LEU A 78 -11.80 16.12 19.15
CA LEU A 78 -12.83 16.22 20.18
C LEU A 78 -12.85 14.92 20.98
N TYR A 79 -12.50 14.97 22.26
CA TYR A 79 -12.37 13.80 23.10
C TYR A 79 -12.68 14.07 24.57
N PRO A 80 -13.17 13.09 25.34
CA PRO A 80 -13.38 13.24 26.77
C PRO A 80 -12.06 13.07 27.54
N LYS A 81 -12.04 13.48 28.80
CA LYS A 81 -10.87 13.37 29.71
C LYS A 81 -10.30 11.94 29.79
N GLU A 82 -11.15 10.93 29.64
CA GLU A 82 -10.75 9.53 29.63
C GLU A 82 -9.87 9.15 28.42
N GLY A 83 -9.75 10.01 27.42
CA GLY A 83 -8.79 9.90 26.33
C GLY A 83 -7.39 10.39 26.65
N ASN A 84 -7.22 11.21 27.71
CA ASN A 84 -5.93 11.77 28.10
C ASN A 84 -5.07 10.78 28.90
N PRO A 85 -3.73 10.83 28.73
CA PRO A 85 -2.96 11.80 27.93
C PRO A 85 -2.81 11.41 26.45
N LEU A 86 -3.30 10.24 26.03
CA LEU A 86 -3.07 9.66 24.72
C LEU A 86 -3.59 10.56 23.58
N TRP A 87 -4.81 11.10 23.70
CA TRP A 87 -5.41 11.94 22.68
C TRP A 87 -4.72 13.28 22.52
N GLU A 88 -4.42 13.95 23.63
CA GLU A 88 -3.71 15.25 23.63
C GLU A 88 -2.32 15.14 22.99
N GLN A 89 -1.63 14.02 23.20
CA GLN A 89 -0.28 13.81 22.67
C GLN A 89 -0.27 13.56 21.16
N PHE A 90 -1.29 12.89 20.60
CA PHE A 90 -1.17 12.32 19.25
C PHE A 90 -2.33 12.64 18.30
N SER A 91 -3.56 12.85 18.79
CA SER A 91 -4.74 12.85 17.92
C SER A 91 -4.71 13.94 16.85
N THR A 92 -4.53 15.19 17.21
CA THR A 92 -4.49 16.31 16.25
C THR A 92 -3.28 16.22 15.33
N LYS A 93 -2.14 15.74 15.84
CA LYS A 93 -0.93 15.50 15.03
C LYS A 93 -1.16 14.40 13.97
N ALA A 94 -1.92 13.36 14.31
CA ALA A 94 -2.32 12.32 13.35
C ALA A 94 -3.22 12.89 12.26
N VAL A 95 -4.21 13.73 12.60
CA VAL A 95 -5.06 14.42 11.62
C VAL A 95 -4.21 15.27 10.67
N VAL A 96 -3.30 16.08 11.20
CA VAL A 96 -2.40 16.95 10.40
C VAL A 96 -1.54 16.13 9.46
N GLN A 97 -0.94 15.04 9.95
CA GLN A 97 -0.08 14.19 9.10
C GLN A 97 -0.88 13.53 8.00
N THR A 98 -2.11 13.08 8.30
CA THR A 98 -3.00 12.49 7.30
C THR A 98 -3.31 13.48 6.19
N LEU A 99 -3.75 14.70 6.54
CA LEU A 99 -4.04 15.74 5.55
C LEU A 99 -2.83 16.05 4.66
N LYS A 100 -1.63 16.15 5.24
CA LYS A 100 -0.39 16.41 4.48
C LYS A 100 -0.05 15.26 3.54
N THR A 101 -0.07 14.03 4.03
CA THR A 101 0.37 12.87 3.24
C THR A 101 -0.62 12.52 2.15
N TYR A 102 -1.91 12.46 2.47
CA TYR A 102 -2.94 12.20 1.45
C TYR A 102 -2.96 13.29 0.38
N SER A 103 -2.85 14.57 0.75
CA SER A 103 -2.78 15.64 -0.24
C SER A 103 -1.56 15.53 -1.14
N LYS A 104 -0.43 15.06 -0.63
CA LYS A 104 0.78 14.81 -1.44
C LYS A 104 0.55 13.75 -2.52
N PHE A 105 -0.11 12.64 -2.16
CA PHE A 105 -0.29 11.49 -3.06
C PHE A 105 -1.54 11.55 -3.92
N THR A 106 -2.51 12.42 -3.59
CA THR A 106 -3.79 12.53 -4.28
C THR A 106 -4.05 13.94 -4.83
N PHE A 107 -4.76 14.75 -4.11
CA PHE A 107 -5.09 16.14 -4.41
C PHE A 107 -5.14 16.96 -3.13
N ASP A 108 -5.00 18.29 -3.24
CA ASP A 108 -5.11 19.18 -2.09
C ASP A 108 -6.49 19.03 -1.43
N TYR A 109 -6.52 18.79 -0.13
CA TYR A 109 -7.73 18.62 0.65
C TYR A 109 -8.67 19.82 0.45
N PRO A 110 -9.89 19.64 -0.08
CA PRO A 110 -10.71 20.77 -0.51
C PRO A 110 -11.52 21.42 0.62
N TYR A 111 -11.79 20.68 1.70
CA TYR A 111 -12.67 21.12 2.77
C TYR A 111 -11.95 22.00 3.80
N PRO A 112 -12.69 22.86 4.56
CA PRO A 112 -12.07 23.80 5.50
C PRO A 112 -11.56 23.14 6.79
N LYS A 113 -11.97 21.92 7.10
CA LYS A 113 -11.61 21.23 8.34
C LYS A 113 -11.67 19.71 8.17
N ALA A 114 -10.98 19.01 9.09
CA ALA A 114 -11.15 17.59 9.35
C ALA A 114 -11.18 17.35 10.85
N VAL A 115 -12.21 16.64 11.34
CA VAL A 115 -12.54 16.50 12.75
C VAL A 115 -12.48 15.03 13.15
N SER A 116 -11.62 14.69 14.10
CA SER A 116 -11.55 13.40 14.76
C SER A 116 -12.28 13.45 16.09
N VAL A 117 -13.31 12.63 16.26
CA VAL A 117 -14.14 12.56 17.45
C VAL A 117 -13.91 11.26 18.18
N HIS A 118 -13.62 11.32 19.48
CA HIS A 118 -13.58 10.10 20.29
C HIS A 118 -14.98 9.50 20.45
N SER A 119 -15.10 8.21 20.16
CA SER A 119 -16.33 7.45 20.36
C SER A 119 -16.08 6.17 21.15
N LYS A 120 -17.15 5.47 21.49
CA LYS A 120 -17.06 4.17 22.17
C LYS A 120 -16.61 3.05 21.22
N ASN A 121 -16.95 3.15 19.93
CA ASN A 121 -16.65 2.14 18.92
C ASN A 121 -15.48 2.62 18.04
N GLN A 122 -14.74 1.68 17.50
CA GLN A 122 -13.69 1.97 16.53
C GLN A 122 -14.28 2.35 15.19
N GLY A 123 -13.66 3.35 14.56
CA GLY A 123 -13.72 3.68 13.16
C GLY A 123 -15.12 3.91 12.57
N MET A 124 -15.38 5.13 12.16
CA MET A 124 -16.51 5.46 11.29
C MET A 124 -16.26 6.82 10.63
N GLU A 125 -16.29 6.81 9.33
CA GLU A 125 -16.03 7.96 8.49
C GLU A 125 -17.29 8.68 8.06
N TYR A 126 -17.18 10.01 7.95
CA TYR A 126 -18.14 10.90 7.28
C TYR A 126 -17.37 12.09 6.69
N PRO A 127 -17.96 12.83 5.73
CA PRO A 127 -17.30 14.01 5.20
C PRO A 127 -16.94 15.01 6.30
N MET A 128 -15.65 15.35 6.43
CA MET A 128 -15.07 16.28 7.38
C MET A 128 -15.11 15.87 8.86
N ILE A 129 -15.77 14.77 9.23
CA ILE A 129 -15.87 14.31 10.61
C ILE A 129 -15.85 12.79 10.67
N CYS A 130 -15.07 12.23 11.59
CA CYS A 130 -14.98 10.80 11.80
C CYS A 130 -14.95 10.45 13.29
N TRP A 131 -15.28 9.20 13.61
CA TRP A 131 -15.29 8.70 14.99
C TRP A 131 -14.20 7.65 15.17
N ASN A 132 -13.43 7.82 16.25
CA ASN A 132 -12.28 7.00 16.55
C ASN A 132 -12.30 6.54 18.00
N TYR A 133 -11.71 5.39 18.27
CA TYR A 133 -11.52 4.90 19.62
C TYR A 133 -10.04 4.78 19.97
N GLY A 134 -9.72 5.04 21.22
CA GLY A 134 -8.42 4.82 21.85
C GLY A 134 -8.45 5.40 23.25
N ARG A 135 -8.07 4.61 24.25
CA ARG A 135 -7.99 5.06 25.64
C ARG A 135 -6.74 4.52 26.29
N PRO A 136 -6.08 5.30 27.12
CA PRO A 136 -5.10 4.80 28.06
C PRO A 136 -5.80 4.00 29.18
N ASP A 137 -5.00 3.33 30.01
CA ASP A 137 -5.45 2.75 31.25
C ASP A 137 -5.89 3.86 32.25
N GLU A 138 -6.58 3.49 33.34
CA GLU A 138 -7.11 4.45 34.31
C GLU A 138 -6.03 5.30 34.98
N ASP A 139 -4.81 4.79 35.08
CA ASP A 139 -3.65 5.51 35.61
C ASP A 139 -2.96 6.43 34.59
N GLY A 140 -3.47 6.50 33.38
CA GLY A 140 -2.94 7.30 32.27
C GLY A 140 -1.80 6.65 31.50
N THR A 141 -1.41 5.43 31.84
CA THR A 141 -0.43 4.66 31.06
C THR A 141 -1.08 4.04 29.82
N TYR A 142 -0.29 3.75 28.80
CA TYR A 142 -0.75 3.09 27.58
C TYR A 142 0.38 2.27 26.95
N SER A 143 0.01 1.18 26.33
CA SER A 143 0.93 0.34 25.57
C SER A 143 1.18 0.91 24.17
N MET A 144 2.25 0.43 23.52
CA MET A 144 2.54 0.71 22.11
C MET A 144 1.37 0.29 21.21
N ARG A 145 0.66 -0.79 21.57
CA ARG A 145 -0.51 -1.26 20.82
C ARG A 145 -1.67 -0.26 20.88
N GLU A 146 -1.95 0.32 22.04
CA GLU A 146 -3.00 1.32 22.21
C GLU A 146 -2.66 2.61 21.50
N LYS A 147 -1.42 3.08 21.68
CA LYS A 147 -0.91 4.27 20.98
C LYS A 147 -1.04 4.15 19.47
N TYR A 148 -0.43 3.14 18.88
CA TYR A 148 -0.46 2.98 17.42
C TYR A 148 -1.82 2.53 16.90
N GLY A 149 -2.62 1.83 17.71
CA GLY A 149 -4.00 1.51 17.39
C GLY A 149 -4.86 2.76 17.21
N MET A 150 -4.75 3.72 18.12
CA MET A 150 -5.46 5.00 18.03
C MET A 150 -4.95 5.84 16.85
N ILE A 151 -3.64 5.97 16.69
CA ILE A 151 -3.06 6.75 15.59
C ILE A 151 -3.48 6.14 14.24
N SER A 152 -3.44 4.81 14.10
CA SER A 152 -3.85 4.11 12.88
C SER A 152 -5.29 4.36 12.52
N VAL A 153 -6.21 4.25 13.49
CA VAL A 153 -7.63 4.48 13.21
C VAL A 153 -7.90 5.94 12.86
N ILE A 154 -7.25 6.91 13.52
CA ILE A 154 -7.40 8.34 13.16
C ILE A 154 -6.90 8.58 11.72
N ILE A 155 -5.75 8.04 11.36
CA ILE A 155 -5.21 8.16 9.99
C ILE A 155 -6.17 7.55 8.98
N HIS A 156 -6.72 6.38 9.28
CA HIS A 156 -7.64 5.67 8.42
C HIS A 156 -8.94 6.46 8.19
N GLU A 157 -9.62 6.84 9.27
CA GLU A 157 -10.92 7.52 9.19
C GLU A 157 -10.82 8.94 8.60
N ILE A 158 -9.76 9.67 8.89
CA ILE A 158 -9.49 10.96 8.22
C ILE A 158 -9.17 10.74 6.73
N GLY A 159 -8.46 9.67 6.41
CA GLY A 159 -8.12 9.28 5.03
C GLY A 159 -9.33 9.04 4.16
N HIS A 160 -10.41 8.48 4.71
CA HIS A 160 -11.68 8.27 4.02
C HIS A 160 -12.31 9.55 3.45
N ASN A 161 -11.94 10.73 3.91
CA ASN A 161 -12.34 11.96 3.23
C ASN A 161 -11.89 11.99 1.76
N PHE A 162 -10.77 11.32 1.42
CA PHE A 162 -10.27 11.22 0.05
C PHE A 162 -10.92 10.06 -0.69
N PHE A 163 -11.02 8.89 -0.06
CA PHE A 163 -11.64 7.65 -0.53
C PHE A 163 -12.55 7.08 0.56
N PRO A 164 -13.88 6.96 0.44
CA PRO A 164 -14.69 7.25 -0.75
C PRO A 164 -15.41 8.61 -0.72
N MET A 165 -15.18 9.50 0.29
CA MET A 165 -16.02 10.70 0.43
C MET A 165 -15.89 11.68 -0.75
N ILE A 166 -14.69 11.86 -1.30
CA ILE A 166 -14.44 12.78 -2.43
C ILE A 166 -14.28 12.03 -3.75
N VAL A 167 -13.45 10.98 -3.80
CA VAL A 167 -13.43 10.02 -4.92
C VAL A 167 -14.45 8.96 -4.58
N ASN A 168 -15.68 9.18 -5.04
CA ASN A 168 -16.87 8.54 -4.48
C ASN A 168 -17.25 7.26 -5.23
N SER A 169 -16.48 6.19 -5.03
CA SER A 169 -16.79 4.86 -5.52
C SER A 169 -17.98 4.23 -4.81
N ASP A 170 -18.63 3.24 -5.43
CA ASP A 170 -19.70 2.45 -4.83
C ASP A 170 -19.13 1.40 -3.88
N GLU A 171 -19.03 1.74 -2.61
CA GLU A 171 -18.47 0.89 -1.54
C GLU A 171 -19.30 -0.38 -1.30
N ARG A 172 -20.58 -0.37 -1.62
CA ARG A 172 -21.45 -1.53 -1.48
C ARG A 172 -21.21 -2.59 -2.55
N GLN A 173 -20.67 -2.20 -3.69
CA GLN A 173 -20.25 -3.11 -4.74
C GLN A 173 -18.76 -3.46 -4.65
N TRP A 174 -17.91 -2.49 -4.37
CA TRP A 174 -16.44 -2.61 -4.42
C TRP A 174 -15.80 -2.03 -3.17
N GLY A 175 -15.90 -2.76 -2.04
CA GLY A 175 -15.34 -2.32 -0.77
C GLY A 175 -13.84 -2.03 -0.80
N TRP A 176 -13.09 -2.63 -1.72
CA TRP A 176 -11.67 -2.37 -1.86
C TRP A 176 -11.34 -0.96 -2.42
N MET A 177 -12.26 -0.34 -3.17
CA MET A 177 -12.06 1.03 -3.67
C MET A 177 -12.25 2.08 -2.57
N ASP A 178 -12.99 1.74 -1.56
CA ASP A 178 -13.10 2.46 -0.30
C ASP A 178 -11.90 2.12 0.59
N GLU A 179 -11.93 0.95 1.18
CA GLU A 179 -11.02 0.51 2.22
C GLU A 179 -9.59 0.27 1.74
N GLY A 180 -9.45 -0.33 0.56
CA GLY A 180 -8.15 -0.72 0.04
C GLY A 180 -7.31 0.47 -0.45
N LEU A 181 -7.92 1.42 -1.18
CA LEU A 181 -7.24 2.64 -1.61
C LEU A 181 -6.85 3.47 -0.39
N ASN A 182 -7.76 3.59 0.56
CA ASN A 182 -7.52 4.29 1.82
C ASN A 182 -6.39 3.63 2.62
N THR A 183 -6.43 2.31 2.83
CA THR A 183 -5.39 1.56 3.57
C THR A 183 -4.01 1.67 2.91
N PHE A 184 -3.93 1.74 1.58
CA PHE A 184 -2.66 1.96 0.90
C PHE A 184 -2.03 3.31 1.27
N VAL A 185 -2.81 4.40 1.22
CA VAL A 185 -2.27 5.73 1.58
C VAL A 185 -2.08 5.87 3.10
N GLN A 186 -2.91 5.18 3.92
CA GLN A 186 -2.69 5.04 5.36
C GLN A 186 -1.31 4.44 5.65
N TYR A 187 -0.93 3.36 4.98
CA TYR A 187 0.39 2.74 5.14
C TYR A 187 1.52 3.74 4.91
N LEU A 188 1.44 4.55 3.84
CA LEU A 188 2.42 5.60 3.57
C LEU A 188 2.41 6.70 4.65
N THR A 189 1.22 7.03 5.17
CA THR A 189 1.05 8.05 6.20
C THR A 189 1.62 7.61 7.55
N GLU A 190 1.43 6.36 7.93
CA GLU A 190 1.98 5.76 9.14
C GLU A 190 3.51 5.79 9.14
N GLN A 191 4.13 5.48 8.00
CA GLN A 191 5.58 5.57 7.84
C GLN A 191 6.09 7.01 7.98
N GLU A 192 5.35 7.98 7.45
CA GLU A 192 5.70 9.39 7.55
C GLU A 192 5.47 9.94 8.97
N PHE A 193 4.39 9.51 9.63
CA PHE A 193 4.11 9.87 11.03
C PHE A 193 5.23 9.41 11.96
N ALA A 194 5.68 8.18 11.83
CA ALA A 194 6.77 7.63 12.64
C ALA A 194 8.09 8.40 12.46
N ARG A 195 8.40 8.81 11.23
CA ARG A 195 9.62 9.60 10.96
C ARG A 195 9.59 10.99 11.56
N ARG A 196 8.40 11.63 11.59
CA ARG A 196 8.24 13.02 12.04
C ARG A 196 7.93 13.18 13.51
N ASN A 197 7.46 12.13 14.15
CA ASN A 197 7.08 12.12 15.55
C ASN A 197 7.80 11.02 16.34
N PRO A 198 9.14 10.96 16.28
CA PRO A 198 9.88 10.00 17.06
C PRO A 198 9.72 10.35 18.55
N LEU A 199 9.14 9.44 19.32
CA LEU A 199 9.17 9.53 20.77
C LEU A 199 10.46 8.92 21.29
N SER A 200 11.07 9.51 22.30
CA SER A 200 12.28 9.04 22.94
C SER A 200 12.20 7.61 23.51
N MET A 201 10.98 7.11 23.68
CA MET A 201 10.70 5.72 24.11
C MET A 201 10.44 4.74 22.94
N ASP A 202 10.34 5.23 21.73
CA ASP A 202 10.08 4.41 20.53
C ASP A 202 11.42 3.95 19.96
N ASN A 203 11.91 2.82 20.39
CA ASN A 203 13.06 2.14 19.77
C ASN A 203 12.71 1.54 18.39
N LEU A 204 11.54 1.88 17.83
CA LEU A 204 11.09 1.39 16.54
C LEU A 204 11.64 2.28 15.44
N SER A 205 12.36 1.67 14.50
CA SER A 205 12.87 2.34 13.30
C SER A 205 11.74 2.67 12.28
N SER A 206 10.57 2.08 12.45
CA SER A 206 9.41 2.26 11.58
C SER A 206 8.09 2.06 12.35
N TYR A 207 7.02 2.62 11.81
CA TYR A 207 5.67 2.40 12.33
C TYR A 207 5.26 0.93 12.17
N PRO A 208 4.70 0.27 13.21
CA PRO A 208 4.32 -1.14 13.14
C PRO A 208 2.99 -1.31 12.40
N SER A 209 2.94 -0.95 11.11
CA SER A 209 1.74 -1.11 10.29
C SER A 209 1.40 -2.58 10.11
N ARG A 210 0.11 -2.89 10.16
CA ARG A 210 -0.42 -4.24 9.97
C ARG A 210 -0.87 -4.51 8.53
N ARG A 211 -0.92 -3.49 7.68
CA ARG A 211 -1.48 -3.59 6.33
C ARG A 211 -0.56 -2.84 5.37
N GLY A 212 -0.41 -3.39 4.16
CA GLY A 212 0.43 -2.81 3.12
C GLY A 212 1.83 -3.42 3.01
N ASP A 213 2.43 -3.93 4.08
CA ASP A 213 3.68 -4.70 4.01
C ASP A 213 3.40 -6.08 3.38
N PRO A 214 4.10 -6.44 2.27
CA PRO A 214 3.90 -7.72 1.58
C PRO A 214 4.07 -8.96 2.47
N LYS A 215 4.90 -8.91 3.49
CA LYS A 215 5.11 -10.04 4.40
C LYS A 215 3.88 -10.37 5.24
N LEU A 216 3.07 -9.38 5.54
CA LEU A 216 1.93 -9.53 6.46
C LEU A 216 0.69 -10.12 5.78
N ILE A 217 0.61 -10.13 4.45
CA ILE A 217 -0.52 -10.70 3.71
C ILE A 217 -0.33 -12.18 3.37
N VAL A 218 0.89 -12.73 3.52
CA VAL A 218 1.22 -14.11 3.12
C VAL A 218 0.30 -15.12 3.79
N GLY A 219 0.09 -15.01 5.09
CA GLY A 219 -0.75 -15.94 5.84
C GLY A 219 -2.21 -15.99 5.35
N TYR A 220 -2.74 -14.86 4.86
CA TYR A 220 -4.05 -14.80 4.23
C TYR A 220 -4.04 -15.40 2.82
N MET A 221 -3.13 -14.95 1.96
CA MET A 221 -3.12 -15.33 0.55
C MET A 221 -2.77 -16.82 0.33
N ALA A 222 -1.88 -17.38 1.14
CA ALA A 222 -1.49 -18.79 1.10
C ALA A 222 -2.34 -19.68 2.01
N GLY A 223 -3.40 -19.17 2.61
CA GLY A 223 -4.31 -19.90 3.48
C GLY A 223 -5.24 -20.85 2.75
N ASP A 224 -6.26 -21.34 3.45
CA ASP A 224 -7.28 -22.24 2.87
C ASP A 224 -8.07 -21.50 1.78
N GLN A 225 -7.84 -21.92 0.52
CA GLN A 225 -8.45 -21.31 -0.66
C GLN A 225 -9.99 -21.41 -0.68
N SER A 226 -10.58 -22.34 0.05
CA SER A 226 -12.04 -22.50 0.14
C SER A 226 -12.74 -21.32 0.84
N PHE A 227 -12.00 -20.52 1.62
CA PHE A 227 -12.52 -19.36 2.34
C PHE A 227 -12.03 -18.02 1.76
N LEU A 228 -11.33 -18.04 0.63
CA LEU A 228 -10.86 -16.82 -0.02
C LEU A 228 -11.84 -16.39 -1.12
N SER A 229 -11.97 -15.08 -1.27
CA SER A 229 -12.70 -14.46 -2.38
C SER A 229 -11.79 -13.50 -3.13
N PRO A 230 -11.97 -13.33 -4.46
CA PRO A 230 -11.30 -12.26 -5.20
C PRO A 230 -11.60 -10.88 -4.57
N ILE A 231 -10.67 -9.93 -4.70
CA ILE A 231 -10.87 -8.53 -4.24
C ILE A 231 -12.12 -7.92 -4.88
N MET A 232 -12.40 -8.28 -6.14
CA MET A 232 -13.55 -7.77 -6.90
C MET A 232 -14.91 -8.31 -6.45
N SER A 233 -14.94 -9.22 -5.46
CA SER A 233 -16.20 -9.75 -4.92
C SER A 233 -16.98 -8.67 -4.19
N ASN A 234 -18.31 -8.80 -4.21
CA ASN A 234 -19.18 -7.92 -3.44
C ASN A 234 -18.95 -8.11 -1.93
N PRO A 235 -18.78 -7.03 -1.14
CA PRO A 235 -18.48 -7.10 0.30
C PRO A 235 -19.43 -7.93 1.13
N GLU A 236 -20.72 -8.01 0.75
CA GLU A 236 -21.73 -8.80 1.48
C GLU A 236 -21.48 -10.31 1.40
N ASN A 237 -20.68 -10.76 0.42
CA ASN A 237 -20.38 -12.18 0.17
C ASN A 237 -18.95 -12.56 0.55
N ILE A 238 -18.18 -11.68 1.18
CA ILE A 238 -16.78 -11.93 1.55
C ILE A 238 -16.70 -12.47 2.97
N TYR A 239 -16.16 -13.68 3.13
CA TYR A 239 -15.99 -14.31 4.43
C TYR A 239 -14.91 -13.63 5.29
N GLN A 240 -13.79 -13.23 4.69
CA GLN A 240 -12.66 -12.56 5.35
C GLN A 240 -12.54 -11.11 4.87
N LEU A 241 -13.51 -10.27 5.21
CA LEU A 241 -13.61 -8.88 4.73
C LEU A 241 -12.34 -8.05 5.00
N GLY A 242 -11.81 -8.10 6.22
CA GLY A 242 -10.64 -7.29 6.59
C GLY A 242 -9.40 -7.54 5.70
N PRO A 243 -8.89 -8.77 5.58
CA PRO A 243 -7.80 -9.05 4.65
C PRO A 243 -8.16 -8.78 3.18
N ASN A 244 -9.39 -9.05 2.76
CA ASN A 244 -9.83 -8.92 1.36
C ASN A 244 -9.97 -7.46 0.91
N ALA A 245 -10.76 -6.66 1.63
CA ALA A 245 -11.06 -5.29 1.23
C ALA A 245 -9.94 -4.30 1.61
N TYR A 246 -9.20 -4.55 2.69
CA TYR A 246 -8.16 -3.67 3.24
C TYR A 246 -6.75 -4.14 2.86
N GLY A 247 -6.36 -5.32 3.36
CA GLY A 247 -4.97 -5.78 3.36
C GLY A 247 -4.44 -6.15 1.98
N LYS A 248 -5.11 -7.03 1.26
CA LYS A 248 -4.67 -7.52 -0.04
C LYS A 248 -4.59 -6.41 -1.09
N PRO A 249 -5.60 -5.52 -1.27
CA PRO A 249 -5.48 -4.43 -2.23
C PRO A 249 -4.39 -3.40 -1.84
N ALA A 250 -4.26 -3.04 -0.56
CA ALA A 250 -3.18 -2.16 -0.13
C ALA A 250 -1.80 -2.76 -0.40
N THR A 251 -1.62 -4.05 -0.16
CA THR A 251 -0.38 -4.77 -0.48
C THR A 251 -0.14 -4.82 -1.98
N ALA A 252 -1.16 -5.11 -2.79
CA ALA A 252 -1.05 -5.11 -4.25
C ALA A 252 -0.57 -3.74 -4.77
N LEU A 253 -1.17 -2.64 -4.29
CA LEU A 253 -0.78 -1.29 -4.69
C LEU A 253 0.64 -0.95 -4.23
N ASN A 254 1.05 -1.39 -3.03
CA ASN A 254 2.42 -1.20 -2.56
C ASN A 254 3.44 -1.97 -3.41
N ILE A 255 3.15 -3.21 -3.76
CA ILE A 255 3.99 -4.00 -4.68
C ILE A 255 4.03 -3.36 -6.07
N LEU A 256 2.90 -2.89 -6.58
CA LEU A 256 2.83 -2.20 -7.85
C LEU A 256 3.73 -0.96 -7.86
N ARG A 257 3.68 -0.18 -6.76
CA ARG A 257 4.50 1.01 -6.56
C ARG A 257 5.99 0.72 -6.41
N GLU A 258 6.35 -0.25 -5.57
CA GLU A 258 7.75 -0.47 -5.20
C GLU A 258 8.49 -1.39 -6.19
N THR A 259 7.78 -2.35 -6.79
CA THR A 259 8.40 -3.44 -7.55
C THR A 259 8.09 -3.38 -9.04
N VAL A 260 6.85 -3.09 -9.42
CA VAL A 260 6.41 -3.18 -10.81
C VAL A 260 6.69 -1.89 -11.59
N MET A 261 6.08 -0.78 -11.16
CA MET A 261 6.14 0.51 -11.85
C MET A 261 7.30 1.41 -11.41
N GLY A 262 7.70 1.32 -10.13
CA GLY A 262 8.54 2.31 -9.47
C GLY A 262 7.72 3.49 -8.90
N ARG A 263 8.28 4.13 -7.86
CA ARG A 263 7.58 5.15 -7.06
C ARG A 263 7.12 6.35 -7.88
N GLU A 264 7.98 6.90 -8.71
CA GLU A 264 7.67 8.13 -9.46
C GLU A 264 6.50 7.93 -10.41
N LEU A 265 6.52 6.85 -11.20
CA LEU A 265 5.51 6.57 -12.20
C LEU A 265 4.18 6.18 -11.55
N PHE A 266 4.22 5.34 -10.52
CA PHE A 266 3.03 4.98 -9.76
C PHE A 266 2.39 6.20 -9.09
N ASP A 267 3.18 7.00 -8.37
CA ASP A 267 2.68 8.18 -7.65
C ASP A 267 2.05 9.19 -8.62
N TYR A 268 2.63 9.38 -9.80
CA TYR A 268 2.05 10.20 -10.86
C TYR A 268 0.70 9.65 -11.35
N ALA A 269 0.62 8.36 -11.65
CA ALA A 269 -0.60 7.72 -12.13
C ALA A 269 -1.71 7.75 -11.07
N PHE A 270 -1.38 7.44 -9.82
CA PHE A 270 -2.32 7.46 -8.69
C PHE A 270 -2.85 8.87 -8.39
N LYS A 271 -1.98 9.86 -8.47
CA LYS A 271 -2.36 11.28 -8.35
C LYS A 271 -3.25 11.71 -9.52
N THR A 272 -2.98 11.24 -10.72
CA THR A 272 -3.81 11.49 -11.92
C THR A 272 -5.20 10.88 -11.74
N TYR A 273 -5.30 9.63 -11.27
CA TYR A 273 -6.57 8.99 -10.93
C TYR A 273 -7.36 9.83 -9.92
N SER A 274 -6.75 10.17 -8.81
CA SER A 274 -7.40 10.90 -7.72
C SER A 274 -7.93 12.27 -8.18
N ASN A 275 -7.15 13.02 -8.97
CA ASN A 275 -7.57 14.32 -9.53
C ASN A 275 -8.66 14.18 -10.61
N ARG A 276 -8.59 13.18 -11.48
CA ARG A 276 -9.57 12.93 -12.55
C ARG A 276 -10.94 12.59 -11.99
N TRP A 277 -10.96 11.87 -10.87
CA TRP A 277 -12.17 11.30 -10.30
C TRP A 277 -12.66 11.98 -9.01
N LYS A 278 -12.01 13.02 -8.52
CA LYS A 278 -12.51 13.77 -7.37
C LYS A 278 -13.90 14.35 -7.65
N PHE A 279 -14.81 14.21 -6.69
CA PHE A 279 -16.24 14.55 -6.78
C PHE A 279 -17.00 13.82 -7.89
N LYS A 280 -16.53 12.61 -8.25
CA LYS A 280 -17.17 11.72 -9.23
C LYS A 280 -17.26 10.30 -8.66
N HIS A 281 -17.87 9.39 -9.41
CA HIS A 281 -18.18 8.03 -9.02
C HIS A 281 -17.43 7.00 -9.89
N PRO A 282 -16.12 6.77 -9.68
CA PRO A 282 -15.38 5.83 -10.49
C PRO A 282 -15.75 4.38 -10.16
N THR A 283 -15.62 3.53 -11.17
CA THR A 283 -15.65 2.08 -11.07
C THR A 283 -14.23 1.51 -11.03
N PRO A 284 -14.05 0.21 -10.72
CA PRO A 284 -12.75 -0.45 -10.84
C PRO A 284 -12.11 -0.29 -12.23
N ALA A 285 -12.92 -0.38 -13.29
CA ALA A 285 -12.43 -0.18 -14.66
C ALA A 285 -11.85 1.23 -14.88
N ASP A 286 -12.43 2.23 -14.26
CA ASP A 286 -11.95 3.61 -14.34
C ASP A 286 -10.61 3.78 -13.61
N PHE A 287 -10.43 3.08 -12.48
CA PHE A 287 -9.17 3.04 -11.77
C PHE A 287 -8.08 2.37 -12.63
N PHE A 288 -8.33 1.15 -13.12
CA PHE A 288 -7.35 0.39 -13.89
C PHE A 288 -6.93 1.15 -15.17
N ARG A 289 -7.90 1.60 -15.96
CA ARG A 289 -7.62 2.40 -17.17
C ARG A 289 -6.86 3.68 -16.88
N THR A 290 -7.21 4.39 -15.80
CA THR A 290 -6.50 5.63 -15.48
C THR A 290 -5.06 5.37 -15.08
N MET A 291 -4.79 4.30 -14.33
CA MET A 291 -3.44 3.91 -13.96
C MET A 291 -2.60 3.56 -15.20
N GLU A 292 -3.16 2.83 -16.16
CA GLU A 292 -2.49 2.46 -17.40
C GLU A 292 -2.32 3.66 -18.36
N ASP A 293 -3.38 4.44 -18.59
CA ASP A 293 -3.32 5.64 -19.44
C ASP A 293 -2.26 6.63 -18.96
N ALA A 294 -2.20 6.87 -17.65
CA ALA A 294 -1.28 7.84 -17.08
C ALA A 294 0.18 7.34 -17.07
N SER A 295 0.39 6.05 -16.93
CA SER A 295 1.72 5.45 -16.86
C SER A 295 2.26 4.93 -18.19
N ALA A 296 1.40 4.72 -19.17
CA ALA A 296 1.69 4.01 -20.42
C ALA A 296 2.26 2.58 -20.19
N VAL A 297 1.87 1.92 -19.10
CA VAL A 297 2.27 0.56 -18.74
C VAL A 297 1.06 -0.36 -18.87
N ASP A 298 1.23 -1.49 -19.58
CA ASP A 298 0.25 -2.58 -19.63
C ASP A 298 0.26 -3.31 -18.28
N LEU A 299 -0.84 -3.20 -17.54
CA LEU A 299 -1.03 -3.81 -16.22
C LEU A 299 -2.19 -4.83 -16.19
N ASP A 300 -2.78 -5.18 -17.33
CA ASP A 300 -3.87 -6.15 -17.43
C ASP A 300 -3.56 -7.47 -16.71
N TRP A 301 -2.32 -7.97 -16.85
CA TRP A 301 -1.85 -9.16 -16.17
C TRP A 301 -1.85 -9.01 -14.64
N PHE A 302 -1.53 -7.81 -14.13
CA PHE A 302 -1.50 -7.49 -12.70
C PHE A 302 -2.92 -7.41 -12.13
N TRP A 303 -3.79 -6.61 -12.78
CA TRP A 303 -5.17 -6.47 -12.35
C TRP A 303 -5.91 -7.79 -12.34
N ARG A 304 -5.77 -8.58 -13.42
CA ARG A 304 -6.38 -9.90 -13.55
C ARG A 304 -5.98 -10.83 -12.40
N GLY A 305 -4.69 -10.93 -12.10
CA GLY A 305 -4.19 -11.81 -11.05
C GLY A 305 -4.59 -11.35 -9.66
N TRP A 306 -4.22 -10.11 -9.29
CA TRP A 306 -4.42 -9.61 -7.93
C TRP A 306 -5.87 -9.39 -7.55
N PHE A 307 -6.70 -8.87 -8.46
CA PHE A 307 -8.05 -8.42 -8.14
C PHE A 307 -9.14 -9.42 -8.50
N TYR A 308 -8.95 -10.24 -9.54
CA TYR A 308 -9.99 -11.14 -10.03
C TYR A 308 -9.77 -12.62 -9.66
N THR A 309 -8.63 -12.98 -9.05
CA THR A 309 -8.36 -14.34 -8.61
C THR A 309 -8.01 -14.41 -7.12
N THR A 310 -7.95 -15.63 -6.59
CA THR A 310 -7.44 -15.94 -5.26
C THR A 310 -5.99 -16.45 -5.29
N ASP A 311 -5.34 -16.38 -6.44
CA ASP A 311 -3.95 -16.76 -6.62
C ASP A 311 -3.03 -15.98 -5.68
N TYR A 312 -1.90 -16.56 -5.35
CA TYR A 312 -0.90 -15.95 -4.47
C TYR A 312 0.49 -16.01 -5.08
N VAL A 313 1.39 -15.19 -4.55
CA VAL A 313 2.79 -15.14 -4.99
C VAL A 313 3.54 -16.28 -4.32
N ASP A 314 3.99 -17.22 -5.16
CA ASP A 314 4.91 -18.28 -4.76
C ASP A 314 5.83 -18.56 -5.96
N ILE A 315 7.07 -18.08 -5.87
CA ILE A 315 8.05 -18.17 -6.95
C ILE A 315 9.24 -18.99 -6.44
N GLY A 316 9.45 -20.13 -7.07
CA GLY A 316 10.54 -21.03 -6.77
C GLY A 316 11.51 -21.23 -7.92
N ILE A 317 12.67 -21.78 -7.61
CA ILE A 317 13.61 -22.31 -8.59
C ILE A 317 13.32 -23.81 -8.73
N LYS A 318 12.80 -24.21 -9.89
CA LYS A 318 12.50 -25.61 -10.19
C LYS A 318 13.77 -26.40 -10.49
N SER A 319 14.67 -25.80 -11.24
CA SER A 319 15.98 -26.42 -11.55
C SER A 319 17.05 -25.39 -11.84
N LEU A 320 18.28 -25.70 -11.50
CA LEU A 320 19.48 -24.97 -11.86
C LEU A 320 20.43 -25.94 -12.55
N LYS A 321 20.78 -25.66 -13.80
CA LYS A 321 21.67 -26.49 -14.58
C LYS A 321 22.89 -25.69 -14.97
N LYS A 322 24.08 -26.27 -14.80
CA LYS A 322 25.33 -25.73 -15.29
C LYS A 322 25.66 -26.38 -16.63
N LEU A 323 25.82 -25.55 -17.64
CA LEU A 323 26.15 -25.98 -18.99
C LEU A 323 27.57 -25.55 -19.31
N GLN A 324 28.37 -26.48 -19.86
CA GLN A 324 29.73 -26.20 -20.31
C GLN A 324 29.80 -26.20 -21.82
N PHE A 325 30.59 -25.28 -22.31
CA PHE A 325 30.90 -25.17 -23.71
C PHE A 325 32.11 -26.06 -24.05
N THR A 326 31.97 -26.94 -25.03
CA THR A 326 33.06 -27.81 -25.44
C THR A 326 33.13 -27.95 -26.98
N ASN A 327 34.34 -27.99 -27.51
CA ASN A 327 34.60 -28.27 -28.93
C ASN A 327 34.65 -29.79 -29.19
N ASN A 328 34.70 -30.61 -28.15
CA ASN A 328 34.73 -32.06 -28.27
C ASN A 328 33.33 -32.61 -28.14
N THR A 329 32.85 -33.32 -29.16
CA THR A 329 31.54 -33.96 -29.10
C THR A 329 31.63 -35.18 -28.17
N PRO A 330 30.95 -35.17 -27.01
CA PRO A 330 30.93 -36.31 -26.12
C PRO A 330 30.25 -37.51 -26.80
N LEU A 331 30.60 -38.72 -26.40
CA LEU A 331 30.02 -39.95 -26.94
C LEU A 331 28.48 -39.99 -26.91
N LYS A 332 27.87 -39.43 -25.85
CA LYS A 332 26.40 -39.31 -25.72
C LYS A 332 25.79 -38.32 -26.73
N ALA A 333 26.43 -37.18 -26.96
CA ALA A 333 25.98 -36.22 -27.96
C ALA A 333 26.18 -36.75 -29.38
N GLN A 334 27.24 -37.51 -29.66
CA GLN A 334 27.44 -38.16 -30.93
C GLN A 334 26.31 -39.13 -31.27
N ALA A 335 25.83 -39.92 -30.30
CA ALA A 335 24.72 -40.84 -30.51
C ALA A 335 23.40 -40.12 -30.88
N ILE A 336 23.18 -38.90 -30.35
CA ILE A 336 22.02 -38.04 -30.68
C ILE A 336 22.20 -37.46 -32.10
N ILE A 337 23.39 -36.97 -32.42
CA ILE A 337 23.75 -36.44 -33.73
C ILE A 337 23.52 -37.53 -34.79
N ASP A 338 24.01 -38.72 -34.55
CA ASP A 338 23.85 -39.87 -35.43
C ASP A 338 22.38 -40.28 -35.60
N LYS A 339 21.61 -40.26 -34.51
CA LYS A 339 20.17 -40.63 -34.54
C LYS A 339 19.31 -39.66 -35.34
N TYR A 340 19.62 -38.39 -35.33
CA TYR A 340 18.82 -37.35 -35.95
C TYR A 340 19.42 -36.78 -37.25
N GLY A 341 20.54 -37.32 -37.71
CA GLY A 341 21.20 -36.92 -38.96
C GLY A 341 21.77 -35.50 -38.94
N ILE A 342 22.16 -35.02 -37.75
CA ILE A 342 22.70 -33.68 -37.55
C ILE A 342 24.20 -33.69 -37.89
N THR A 343 24.67 -32.75 -38.69
CA THR A 343 26.12 -32.65 -39.04
C THR A 343 26.84 -31.67 -38.12
N ASN A 344 28.16 -31.85 -37.92
CA ASN A 344 28.98 -30.94 -37.14
C ASN A 344 29.03 -29.53 -37.72
N ASP A 345 28.75 -29.34 -39.02
CA ASP A 345 28.71 -28.05 -39.68
C ASP A 345 27.43 -27.25 -39.31
N ASP A 346 26.35 -27.97 -38.97
CA ASP A 346 25.10 -27.38 -38.52
C ASP A 346 25.16 -26.93 -37.05
N TYR A 347 26.03 -27.59 -36.25
CA TYR A 347 26.10 -27.34 -34.78
C TYR A 347 27.54 -27.45 -34.29
N PRO A 348 28.36 -26.39 -34.39
CA PRO A 348 29.77 -26.42 -34.02
C PRO A 348 30.00 -26.59 -32.49
N PHE A 349 28.93 -26.57 -31.66
CA PHE A 349 29.04 -26.58 -30.21
C PHE A 349 27.94 -27.39 -29.53
N VAL A 350 28.33 -28.11 -28.45
CA VAL A 350 27.43 -28.92 -27.64
C VAL A 350 27.46 -28.42 -26.19
N PHE A 351 26.33 -28.21 -25.58
CA PHE A 351 26.18 -27.96 -24.16
C PHE A 351 26.07 -29.27 -23.39
N LEU A 352 26.90 -29.42 -22.36
CA LEU A 352 26.87 -30.54 -21.44
C LEU A 352 26.37 -30.07 -20.06
N GLU A 353 25.45 -30.85 -19.48
CA GLU A 353 25.09 -30.72 -18.08
C GLU A 353 26.17 -31.38 -17.22
N GLU A 354 26.71 -30.67 -16.23
CA GLU A 354 27.72 -31.20 -15.29
C GLU A 354 27.11 -32.09 -14.19
N GLU A 355 25.83 -31.95 -13.88
CA GLU A 355 25.12 -32.67 -12.81
C GLU A 355 23.80 -33.23 -13.34
N ASP A 356 23.74 -34.41 -13.74
CA ASP A 356 22.75 -35.50 -13.71
C ASP A 356 22.94 -36.48 -14.82
N VAL A 357 23.27 -37.71 -14.46
CA VAL A 357 23.64 -38.78 -15.38
C VAL A 357 22.43 -39.35 -16.16
N GLU A 358 21.21 -38.89 -15.86
CA GLU A 358 19.96 -39.45 -16.42
C GLU A 358 19.16 -38.52 -17.33
N THR A 359 19.53 -37.24 -17.48
CA THR A 359 18.78 -36.33 -18.36
C THR A 359 19.35 -36.29 -19.78
N GLU A 360 18.47 -36.46 -20.76
CA GLU A 360 18.80 -36.37 -22.20
C GLU A 360 19.47 -35.01 -22.48
N SER A 361 20.69 -35.05 -23.01
CA SER A 361 21.40 -33.87 -23.51
C SER A 361 20.56 -33.16 -24.57
N ARG A 362 19.97 -32.04 -24.27
CA ARG A 362 19.25 -31.23 -25.24
C ARG A 362 20.22 -30.38 -26.03
N ILE A 363 20.34 -30.65 -27.32
CA ILE A 363 21.05 -29.79 -28.26
C ILE A 363 20.17 -28.58 -28.54
N ARG A 364 20.48 -27.44 -27.94
CA ARG A 364 19.80 -26.15 -28.18
C ARG A 364 20.60 -25.32 -29.19
N SER A 365 20.54 -25.70 -30.45
CA SER A 365 21.32 -25.11 -31.53
C SER A 365 20.87 -23.71 -31.97
N ASN A 366 19.55 -23.50 -32.10
CA ASN A 366 19.03 -22.31 -32.78
C ASN A 366 19.25 -21.03 -32.02
N ASN A 367 19.14 -21.06 -30.67
CA ASN A 367 19.32 -19.90 -29.84
C ASN A 367 20.78 -19.48 -29.72
N LEU A 368 21.70 -20.46 -29.71
CA LEU A 368 23.14 -20.17 -29.63
C LEU A 368 23.64 -19.60 -30.95
N LYS A 369 23.21 -20.16 -32.09
CA LYS A 369 23.56 -19.65 -33.43
C LYS A 369 23.08 -18.19 -33.56
N ALA A 370 21.83 -17.91 -33.21
CA ALA A 370 21.30 -16.54 -33.23
C ALA A 370 22.05 -15.56 -32.31
N TYR A 371 22.54 -16.05 -31.17
CA TYR A 371 23.37 -15.25 -30.25
C TYR A 371 24.76 -15.01 -30.82
N LEU A 372 25.39 -16.01 -31.41
CA LEU A 372 26.71 -15.92 -32.04
C LEU A 372 26.68 -15.04 -33.29
N ASP A 373 25.62 -15.15 -34.10
CA ASP A 373 25.43 -14.35 -35.33
C ASP A 373 25.15 -12.87 -35.04
N LYS A 374 24.60 -12.55 -33.87
CA LYS A 374 24.37 -11.18 -33.43
C LYS A 374 25.63 -10.46 -32.90
N ASN A 375 26.62 -11.21 -32.44
CA ASN A 375 27.83 -10.65 -31.82
C ASN A 375 29.01 -10.97 -32.74
N ASP A 376 29.37 -9.98 -33.56
CA ASP A 376 30.43 -10.01 -34.58
C ASP A 376 31.74 -10.69 -34.08
N ASN A 377 32.13 -11.76 -34.72
CA ASN A 377 32.74 -12.98 -34.26
C ASN A 377 34.22 -12.99 -33.89
N ASN A 378 34.94 -11.89 -33.86
CA ASN A 378 36.40 -11.98 -33.76
C ASN A 378 37.05 -11.47 -32.45
N LYS A 379 36.27 -11.09 -31.43
CA LYS A 379 36.80 -10.57 -30.16
C LYS A 379 36.22 -11.16 -28.88
N PHE A 380 35.28 -12.08 -28.94
CA PHE A 380 34.65 -12.65 -27.74
C PHE A 380 35.35 -13.92 -27.30
N GLN A 381 35.96 -13.90 -26.12
CA GLN A 381 36.18 -15.15 -25.38
C GLN A 381 34.82 -15.63 -24.89
N LEU A 382 34.30 -16.70 -25.53
CA LEU A 382 33.05 -17.32 -25.06
C LEU A 382 33.18 -17.73 -23.60
N PRO A 383 32.18 -17.39 -22.75
CA PRO A 383 32.18 -17.86 -21.37
C PRO A 383 32.26 -19.39 -21.35
N LYS A 384 33.08 -19.95 -20.46
CA LYS A 384 33.22 -21.42 -20.35
C LYS A 384 32.01 -22.08 -19.71
N ASN A 385 31.26 -21.33 -18.91
CA ASN A 385 30.12 -21.85 -18.16
C ASN A 385 28.89 -21.03 -18.47
N PHE A 386 27.76 -21.71 -18.59
CA PHE A 386 26.42 -21.14 -18.70
C PHE A 386 25.54 -21.76 -17.62
N TYR A 387 24.53 -21.03 -17.19
CA TYR A 387 23.56 -21.52 -16.22
C TYR A 387 22.16 -21.39 -16.78
N GLU A 388 21.39 -22.48 -16.79
CA GLU A 388 19.96 -22.49 -17.09
C GLU A 388 19.21 -22.54 -15.75
N ILE A 389 18.43 -21.49 -15.47
CA ILE A 389 17.58 -21.42 -14.29
C ILE A 389 16.15 -21.58 -14.77
N THR A 390 15.44 -22.60 -14.29
CA THR A 390 14.01 -22.78 -14.53
C THR A 390 13.26 -22.35 -13.29
N PHE A 391 12.37 -21.36 -13.45
CA PHE A 391 11.50 -20.90 -12.39
C PHE A 391 10.14 -21.60 -12.44
N GLU A 392 9.46 -21.65 -11.30
CA GLU A 392 8.08 -22.10 -11.19
C GLU A 392 7.27 -21.13 -10.32
N LYS A 393 5.93 -21.11 -10.52
CA LYS A 393 4.99 -20.30 -9.76
C LYS A 393 3.79 -21.14 -9.31
N PRO A 394 3.96 -21.99 -8.27
CA PRO A 394 2.88 -22.88 -7.81
C PRO A 394 1.65 -22.11 -7.33
N GLY A 395 1.82 -20.89 -6.79
CA GLY A 395 0.72 -20.05 -6.33
C GLY A 395 -0.13 -19.40 -7.44
N GLY A 396 0.29 -19.53 -8.71
CA GLY A 396 -0.48 -19.05 -9.87
C GLY A 396 -0.25 -17.59 -10.24
N LEU A 397 -0.05 -16.70 -9.29
CA LEU A 397 0.03 -15.25 -9.52
C LEU A 397 1.26 -14.88 -10.36
N VAL A 398 1.04 -14.15 -11.44
CA VAL A 398 2.10 -13.65 -12.32
C VAL A 398 2.76 -12.45 -11.68
N MET A 399 4.11 -12.49 -11.57
CA MET A 399 4.92 -11.38 -11.05
C MET A 399 6.26 -11.32 -11.78
N PRO A 400 6.91 -10.16 -11.86
CA PRO A 400 8.31 -10.09 -12.32
C PRO A 400 9.22 -10.85 -11.35
N ILE A 401 10.34 -11.36 -11.85
CA ILE A 401 11.32 -12.05 -11.01
C ILE A 401 12.52 -11.13 -10.79
N LEU A 402 12.89 -10.94 -9.52
CA LEU A 402 14.10 -10.21 -9.13
C LEU A 402 15.16 -11.22 -8.71
N VAL A 403 16.29 -11.23 -9.41
CA VAL A 403 17.40 -12.12 -9.14
C VAL A 403 18.64 -11.30 -8.80
N GLU A 404 19.34 -11.71 -7.75
CA GLU A 404 20.67 -11.21 -7.40
C GLU A 404 21.69 -12.32 -7.64
N TYR A 405 22.62 -12.06 -8.56
CA TYR A 405 23.72 -12.95 -8.86
C TYR A 405 24.93 -12.51 -8.05
N ASN A 406 25.38 -13.37 -7.13
CA ASN A 406 26.59 -13.13 -6.34
C ASN A 406 27.76 -13.91 -6.93
N TYR A 407 28.82 -13.20 -7.34
CA TYR A 407 29.98 -13.79 -7.99
C TYR A 407 31.08 -14.14 -6.97
N MET A 408 31.98 -15.07 -7.39
CA MET A 408 33.08 -15.54 -6.53
C MET A 408 34.09 -14.45 -6.19
N ASP A 409 34.18 -13.37 -6.97
CA ASP A 409 35.02 -12.20 -6.71
C ASP A 409 34.40 -11.20 -5.70
N GLY A 410 33.19 -11.50 -5.18
CA GLY A 410 32.48 -10.67 -4.23
C GLY A 410 31.62 -9.57 -4.90
N SER A 411 31.61 -9.47 -6.22
CA SER A 411 30.68 -8.60 -6.95
C SER A 411 29.28 -9.20 -7.03
N SER A 412 28.25 -8.37 -7.30
CA SER A 412 26.90 -8.84 -7.53
C SER A 412 26.21 -8.03 -8.63
N ASP A 413 25.33 -8.71 -9.36
CA ASP A 413 24.42 -8.11 -10.33
C ASP A 413 22.97 -8.39 -9.95
N ARG A 414 22.11 -7.35 -10.07
CA ARG A 414 20.67 -7.48 -9.88
C ARG A 414 19.95 -7.34 -11.20
N VAL A 415 19.16 -8.35 -11.53
CA VAL A 415 18.40 -8.40 -12.78
C VAL A 415 16.91 -8.53 -12.45
N LYS A 416 16.09 -7.72 -13.11
CA LYS A 416 14.62 -7.83 -13.08
C LYS A 416 14.16 -8.45 -14.39
N TYR A 417 13.60 -9.64 -14.31
CA TYR A 417 12.93 -10.29 -15.44
C TYR A 417 11.46 -9.87 -15.47
N PRO A 418 10.97 -9.40 -16.60
CA PRO A 418 9.59 -8.91 -16.69
C PRO A 418 8.58 -10.08 -16.62
N PRO A 419 7.28 -9.79 -16.41
CA PRO A 419 6.23 -10.81 -16.27
C PRO A 419 6.12 -11.76 -17.47
N GLU A 420 6.56 -11.34 -18.65
CA GLU A 420 6.58 -12.13 -19.89
C GLU A 420 7.45 -13.37 -19.78
N ILE A 421 8.35 -13.47 -18.78
CA ILE A 421 9.14 -14.70 -18.54
C ILE A 421 8.24 -15.93 -18.30
N TRP A 422 6.98 -15.72 -17.91
CA TRP A 422 6.02 -16.77 -17.63
C TRP A 422 5.21 -17.24 -18.84
N ARG A 423 5.43 -16.67 -20.02
CA ARG A 423 4.77 -17.03 -21.29
C ARG A 423 5.43 -18.21 -21.99
#